data_01f6385c4c7851c3b72781e3409b3b87
#
_entry.id   01f6385c4c7851c3b72781e3409b3b87
#
_cell.length_a   1.000
_cell.length_b   1.000
_cell.length_c   1.000
_cell.angle_alpha   90.00
_cell.angle_beta   90.00
_cell.angle_gamma   90.00
#
_symmetry.space_group_name_H-M   'P 1'
#
loop_
_entity.id
_entity.type
_entity.pdbx_description
1 polymer ?
#
loop_
_entity_poly.entity_id
_entity_poly.type
_entity_poly.pdbx_seq_one_letter_code
_entity_poly.pdbx_strand_id
1 'polypeptide(L)'
;TRFKGYMKNVANIIAWTSVDEQTHANAGIFIIKKIFEENPDMKERGMKEIEGFMKNYIELEDKMLDWIFENGELDFFSKKDLANYMRYRLDDSLVQLGLGRPFGITGDEIKPMLWFEEEVFANELDDFFAKRPTAYTKHDKSITEDDLF
;
A
#
# COMPACT_ATOMS: atom_id res chain seq x y z
N THR A 1 -3.54 3.42 -14.47
CA THR A 1 -2.33 2.83 -13.87
C THR A 1 -1.23 2.68 -14.91
N ARG A 2 0.04 2.62 -14.46
CA ARG A 2 1.22 2.43 -15.32
C ARG A 2 1.08 1.16 -16.17
N PHE A 3 0.61 0.07 -15.57
CA PHE A 3 0.35 -1.21 -16.22
C PHE A 3 -0.60 -1.11 -17.43
N LYS A 4 -1.67 -0.33 -17.35
CA LYS A 4 -2.60 -0.10 -18.46
C LYS A 4 -2.28 1.14 -19.29
N GLY A 5 -1.20 1.83 -19.00
CA GLY A 5 -0.79 3.05 -19.69
C GLY A 5 -1.57 4.32 -19.28
N TYR A 6 -2.49 4.20 -18.32
CA TYR A 6 -3.27 5.34 -17.82
C TYR A 6 -2.50 6.11 -16.74
N MET A 7 -2.52 7.44 -16.81
CA MET A 7 -2.00 8.34 -15.77
C MET A 7 -0.59 7.98 -15.28
N LYS A 8 0.34 7.70 -16.19
CA LYS A 8 1.70 7.21 -15.88
C LYS A 8 2.43 8.05 -14.82
N ASN A 9 2.31 9.37 -14.89
CA ASN A 9 2.98 10.27 -13.95
C ASN A 9 2.41 10.13 -12.53
N VAL A 10 1.09 9.99 -12.42
CA VAL A 10 0.43 9.76 -11.12
C VAL A 10 0.82 8.39 -10.57
N ALA A 11 0.87 7.36 -11.42
CA ALA A 11 1.30 6.02 -11.02
C ALA A 11 2.75 6.00 -10.51
N ASN A 12 3.66 6.77 -11.10
CA ASN A 12 5.03 6.91 -10.61
C ASN A 12 5.07 7.58 -9.23
N ILE A 13 4.31 8.66 -9.02
CA ILE A 13 4.24 9.32 -7.71
C ILE A 13 3.70 8.35 -6.65
N ILE A 14 2.63 7.61 -6.96
CA ILE A 14 2.06 6.61 -6.05
C ILE A 14 3.10 5.51 -5.72
N ALA A 15 3.85 5.03 -6.71
CA ALA A 15 4.88 4.02 -6.48
C ALA A 15 5.97 4.54 -5.51
N TRP A 16 6.45 5.76 -5.69
CA TRP A 16 7.43 6.37 -4.78
C TRP A 16 6.87 6.55 -3.37
N THR A 17 5.65 7.09 -3.26
CA THR A 17 4.98 7.25 -1.97
C THR A 17 4.79 5.89 -1.28
N SER A 18 4.43 4.84 -2.02
CA SER A 18 4.24 3.50 -1.45
C SER A 18 5.51 2.93 -0.82
N VAL A 19 6.69 3.24 -1.38
CA VAL A 19 7.97 2.83 -0.77
C VAL A 19 8.25 3.60 0.50
N ASP A 20 7.99 4.91 0.52
CA ASP A 20 8.11 5.72 1.73
C ASP A 20 7.16 5.24 2.82
N GLU A 21 5.90 4.97 2.49
CA GLU A 21 4.91 4.44 3.44
C GLU A 21 5.30 3.06 3.97
N GLN A 22 5.91 2.20 3.17
CA GLN A 22 6.45 0.93 3.65
C GLN A 22 7.58 1.15 4.67
N THR A 23 8.42 2.14 4.47
CA THR A 23 9.49 2.51 5.41
C THR A 23 8.90 3.03 6.73
N HIS A 24 7.89 3.88 6.67
CA HIS A 24 7.16 4.38 7.85
C HIS A 24 6.49 3.23 8.62
N ALA A 25 5.84 2.31 7.94
CA ALA A 25 5.23 1.13 8.56
C ALA A 25 6.26 0.25 9.27
N ASN A 26 7.40 -0.02 8.63
CA ASN A 26 8.48 -0.80 9.22
C ASN A 26 9.08 -0.09 10.46
N ALA A 27 9.26 1.23 10.39
CA ALA A 27 9.73 2.03 11.53
C ALA A 27 8.73 1.97 12.69
N GLY A 28 7.42 2.08 12.41
CA GLY A 28 6.36 1.96 13.43
C GLY A 28 6.39 0.58 14.12
N ILE A 29 6.49 -0.49 13.35
CA ILE A 29 6.62 -1.87 13.89
C ILE A 29 7.87 -1.98 14.77
N PHE A 30 9.01 -1.46 14.31
CA PHE A 30 10.25 -1.46 15.08
C PHE A 30 10.10 -0.74 16.43
N ILE A 31 9.49 0.45 16.42
CA ILE A 31 9.27 1.26 17.63
C ILE A 31 8.36 0.50 18.62
N ILE A 32 7.25 -0.07 18.15
CA ILE A 32 6.33 -0.85 19.01
C ILE A 32 7.06 -2.03 19.64
N LYS A 33 7.85 -2.77 18.84
CA LYS A 33 8.66 -3.89 19.37
C LYS A 33 9.64 -3.43 20.44
N LYS A 34 10.32 -2.30 20.24
CA LYS A 34 11.25 -1.73 21.21
C LYS A 34 10.55 -1.30 22.49
N ILE A 35 9.39 -0.66 22.39
CA ILE A 35 8.59 -0.30 23.56
C ILE A 35 8.23 -1.55 24.38
N PHE A 36 7.80 -2.62 23.73
CA PHE A 36 7.44 -3.87 24.39
C PHE A 36 8.65 -4.61 24.98
N GLU A 37 9.84 -4.51 24.36
CA GLU A 37 11.08 -5.06 24.91
C GLU A 37 11.52 -4.30 26.17
N GLU A 38 11.45 -2.98 26.16
CA GLU A 38 11.86 -2.12 27.27
C GLU A 38 10.82 -2.05 28.40
N ASN A 39 9.54 -2.28 28.07
CA ASN A 39 8.41 -2.21 29.01
C ASN A 39 7.52 -3.46 28.86
N PRO A 40 7.95 -4.63 29.33
CA PRO A 40 7.22 -5.90 29.15
C PRO A 40 5.81 -5.89 29.78
N ASP A 41 5.61 -5.11 30.84
CA ASP A 41 4.32 -4.91 31.52
C ASP A 41 3.29 -4.20 30.65
N MET A 42 3.72 -3.40 29.68
CA MET A 42 2.83 -2.72 28.74
C MET A 42 2.39 -3.60 27.56
N LYS A 43 3.06 -4.72 27.32
CA LYS A 43 2.85 -5.54 26.13
C LYS A 43 1.43 -6.06 26.02
N GLU A 44 0.89 -6.66 27.07
CA GLU A 44 -0.48 -7.23 27.03
C GLU A 44 -1.53 -6.16 26.75
N ARG A 45 -1.41 -5.01 27.39
CA ARG A 45 -2.31 -3.87 27.16
C ARG A 45 -2.16 -3.34 25.76
N GLY A 46 -0.94 -3.13 25.26
CA GLY A 46 -0.67 -2.63 23.90
C GLY A 46 -1.22 -3.56 22.84
N MET A 47 -1.11 -4.88 23.00
CA MET A 47 -1.67 -5.86 22.07
C MET A 47 -3.20 -5.77 22.02
N LYS A 48 -3.88 -5.62 23.16
CA LYS A 48 -5.35 -5.42 23.20
C LYS A 48 -5.79 -4.12 22.50
N GLU A 49 -5.03 -3.05 22.65
CA GLU A 49 -5.29 -1.78 21.96
C GLU A 49 -5.16 -1.95 20.43
N ILE A 50 -4.12 -2.64 19.97
CA ILE A 50 -3.94 -2.94 18.53
C ILE A 50 -5.13 -3.74 17.99
N GLU A 51 -5.57 -4.79 18.70
CA GLU A 51 -6.76 -5.56 18.32
C GLU A 51 -8.04 -4.69 18.28
N GLY A 52 -8.17 -3.73 19.18
CA GLY A 52 -9.26 -2.76 19.18
C GLY A 52 -9.25 -1.86 17.95
N PHE A 53 -8.08 -1.35 17.57
CA PHE A 53 -7.91 -0.55 16.36
C PHE A 53 -8.24 -1.32 15.08
N MET A 54 -7.94 -2.62 15.04
CA MET A 54 -8.24 -3.46 13.87
C MET A 54 -9.73 -3.54 13.57
N LYS A 55 -10.61 -3.55 14.57
CA LYS A 55 -12.06 -3.54 14.34
C LYS A 55 -12.49 -2.26 13.63
N ASN A 56 -12.01 -1.12 14.10
CA ASN A 56 -12.29 0.17 13.48
C ASN A 56 -11.71 0.25 12.06
N TYR A 57 -10.52 -0.32 11.84
CA TYR A 57 -9.89 -0.39 10.53
C TYR A 57 -10.78 -1.11 9.52
N ILE A 58 -11.32 -2.29 9.87
CA ILE A 58 -12.18 -3.08 8.96
C ILE A 58 -13.43 -2.29 8.57
N GLU A 59 -14.07 -1.61 9.51
CA GLU A 59 -15.27 -0.80 9.21
C GLU A 59 -14.94 0.37 8.27
N LEU A 60 -13.78 1.01 8.45
CA LEU A 60 -13.33 2.11 7.59
C LEU A 60 -12.90 1.61 6.22
N GLU A 61 -12.20 0.47 6.17
CA GLU A 61 -11.81 -0.21 4.93
C GLU A 61 -13.04 -0.52 4.08
N ASP A 62 -14.05 -1.16 4.64
CA ASP A 62 -15.28 -1.53 3.93
C ASP A 62 -15.97 -0.29 3.34
N LYS A 63 -16.11 0.79 4.13
CA LYS A 63 -16.70 2.06 3.66
C LYS A 63 -15.88 2.70 2.54
N MET A 64 -14.55 2.68 2.66
CA MET A 64 -13.65 3.21 1.63
C MET A 64 -13.75 2.41 0.34
N LEU A 65 -13.79 1.08 0.45
CA LEU A 65 -13.93 0.19 -0.70
C LEU A 65 -15.31 0.34 -1.37
N ASP A 66 -16.39 0.51 -0.59
CA ASP A 66 -17.71 0.82 -1.12
C ASP A 66 -17.71 2.10 -1.94
N TRP A 67 -17.04 3.14 -1.46
CA TRP A 67 -16.90 4.40 -2.16
C TRP A 67 -16.04 4.27 -3.43
N ILE A 68 -14.90 3.57 -3.38
CA ILE A 68 -14.01 3.36 -4.53
C ILE A 68 -14.76 2.63 -5.67
N PHE A 69 -15.56 1.63 -5.32
CA PHE A 69 -16.27 0.77 -6.27
C PHE A 69 -17.75 1.18 -6.46
N GLU A 70 -18.14 2.38 -6.05
CA GLU A 70 -19.51 2.91 -6.19
C GLU A 70 -20.04 2.82 -7.63
N ASN A 71 -19.16 3.02 -8.61
CA ASN A 71 -19.51 2.97 -10.04
C ASN A 71 -19.20 1.63 -10.72
N GLY A 72 -18.98 0.58 -9.95
CA GLY A 72 -18.66 -0.76 -10.41
C GLY A 72 -17.21 -1.16 -10.27
N GLU A 73 -16.90 -2.39 -10.66
CA GLU A 73 -15.56 -2.97 -10.57
C GLU A 73 -14.69 -2.57 -11.77
N LEU A 74 -13.38 -2.68 -11.59
CA LEU A 74 -12.41 -2.42 -12.65
C LEU A 74 -12.18 -3.69 -13.50
N ASP A 75 -11.78 -3.52 -14.75
CA ASP A 75 -11.59 -4.63 -15.71
C ASP A 75 -10.51 -5.63 -15.28
N PHE A 76 -9.66 -5.30 -14.31
CA PHE A 76 -8.45 -6.07 -13.98
C PHE A 76 -8.31 -6.42 -12.50
N PHE A 77 -9.19 -5.96 -11.63
CA PHE A 77 -9.40 -6.46 -10.27
C PHE A 77 -10.74 -6.02 -9.70
N SER A 78 -11.27 -6.82 -8.78
CA SER A 78 -12.54 -6.59 -8.09
C SER A 78 -12.32 -5.89 -6.74
N LYS A 79 -13.43 -5.41 -6.13
CA LYS A 79 -13.44 -4.93 -4.74
C LYS A 79 -12.86 -5.99 -3.79
N LYS A 80 -13.24 -7.26 -3.99
CA LYS A 80 -12.75 -8.38 -3.18
C LYS A 80 -11.25 -8.58 -3.30
N ASP A 81 -10.70 -8.48 -4.52
CA ASP A 81 -9.26 -8.65 -4.75
C ASP A 81 -8.46 -7.58 -4.00
N LEU A 82 -8.92 -6.32 -4.05
CA LEU A 82 -8.29 -5.23 -3.32
C LEU A 82 -8.39 -5.41 -1.80
N ALA A 83 -9.58 -5.79 -1.28
CA ALA A 83 -9.76 -6.07 0.14
C ALA A 83 -8.83 -7.20 0.62
N ASN A 84 -8.77 -8.31 -0.12
CA ASN A 84 -7.89 -9.43 0.21
C ASN A 84 -6.41 -8.98 0.23
N TYR A 85 -5.98 -8.19 -0.74
CA TYR A 85 -4.62 -7.68 -0.79
C TYR A 85 -4.29 -6.77 0.41
N MET A 86 -5.16 -5.83 0.76
CA MET A 86 -4.97 -4.94 1.90
C MET A 86 -4.89 -5.73 3.21
N ARG A 87 -5.78 -6.70 3.43
CA ARG A 87 -5.82 -7.56 4.61
C ARG A 87 -4.62 -8.51 4.68
N TYR A 88 -4.16 -9.02 3.55
CA TYR A 88 -2.92 -9.81 3.48
C TYR A 88 -1.71 -9.00 3.94
N ARG A 89 -1.57 -7.76 3.47
CA ARG A 89 -0.49 -6.85 3.87
C ARG A 89 -0.57 -6.49 5.36
N LEU A 90 -1.79 -6.32 5.89
CA LEU A 90 -1.99 -6.09 7.32
C LEU A 90 -1.59 -7.32 8.15
N ASP A 91 -1.97 -8.53 7.72
CA ASP A 91 -1.54 -9.77 8.36
C ASP A 91 -0.01 -9.87 8.46
N ASP A 92 0.72 -9.50 7.42
CA ASP A 92 2.19 -9.50 7.44
C ASP A 92 2.77 -8.56 8.50
N SER A 93 2.15 -7.41 8.69
CA SER A 93 2.53 -6.45 9.73
C SER A 93 2.20 -6.97 11.13
N LEU A 94 1.04 -7.60 11.30
CA LEU A 94 0.59 -8.18 12.57
C LEU A 94 1.43 -9.39 13.00
N VAL A 95 1.85 -10.22 12.06
CA VAL A 95 2.81 -11.31 12.32
C VAL A 95 4.10 -10.77 12.92
N GLN A 96 4.62 -9.67 12.41
CA GLN A 96 5.83 -9.04 12.94
C GLN A 96 5.65 -8.54 14.37
N LEU A 97 4.43 -8.18 14.76
CA LEU A 97 4.07 -7.79 16.14
C LEU A 97 3.73 -8.97 17.04
N GLY A 98 3.61 -10.19 16.48
CA GLY A 98 3.27 -11.41 17.23
C GLY A 98 1.77 -11.66 17.38
N LEU A 99 0.91 -10.97 16.60
CA LEU A 99 -0.56 -11.13 16.60
C LEU A 99 -1.06 -12.21 15.62
N GLY A 100 -0.15 -12.83 14.86
CA GLY A 100 -0.52 -13.83 13.85
C GLY A 100 -1.21 -13.23 12.61
N ARG A 101 -2.02 -14.06 11.94
CA ARG A 101 -2.76 -13.71 10.70
C ARG A 101 -4.27 -13.79 10.94
N PRO A 102 -4.89 -12.78 11.56
CA PRO A 102 -6.31 -12.84 11.89
C PRO A 102 -7.24 -12.87 10.68
N PHE A 103 -6.82 -12.35 9.53
CA PHE A 103 -7.62 -12.44 8.29
C PHE A 103 -7.41 -13.75 7.55
N GLY A 104 -6.23 -14.38 7.70
CA GLY A 104 -5.91 -15.67 7.10
C GLY A 104 -5.90 -15.69 5.58
N ILE A 105 -5.75 -14.53 4.94
CA ILE A 105 -5.69 -14.43 3.48
C ILE A 105 -4.44 -15.13 2.96
N THR A 106 -4.62 -15.98 1.96
CA THR A 106 -3.55 -16.78 1.36
C THR A 106 -2.89 -16.06 0.18
N GLY A 107 -1.67 -16.48 -0.18
CA GLY A 107 -0.99 -15.97 -1.37
C GLY A 107 -1.75 -16.23 -2.67
N ASP A 108 -2.57 -17.30 -2.73
CA ASP A 108 -3.40 -17.59 -3.89
C ASP A 108 -4.53 -16.56 -4.07
N GLU A 109 -5.09 -16.07 -2.98
CA GLU A 109 -6.19 -15.10 -3.01
C GLU A 109 -5.74 -13.69 -3.41
N ILE A 110 -4.45 -13.38 -3.31
CA ILE A 110 -3.90 -12.08 -3.73
C ILE A 110 -3.30 -12.09 -5.14
N LYS A 111 -3.27 -13.23 -5.82
CA LYS A 111 -2.72 -13.32 -7.19
C LYS A 111 -3.22 -12.23 -8.15
N PRO A 112 -4.51 -11.85 -8.16
CA PRO A 112 -5.00 -10.77 -9.01
C PRO A 112 -4.35 -9.42 -8.74
N MET A 113 -3.72 -9.23 -7.57
CA MET A 113 -3.11 -7.96 -7.15
C MET A 113 -1.57 -7.98 -7.17
N LEU A 114 -0.91 -9.10 -7.50
CA LEU A 114 0.57 -9.20 -7.51
C LEU A 114 1.22 -8.23 -8.50
N TRP A 115 0.55 -7.89 -9.58
CA TRP A 115 1.01 -6.85 -10.52
C TRP A 115 1.29 -5.51 -9.84
N PHE A 116 0.59 -5.21 -8.74
CA PHE A 116 0.82 -3.98 -7.99
C PHE A 116 2.18 -4.02 -7.27
N GLU A 117 2.53 -5.14 -6.66
CA GLU A 117 3.85 -5.32 -6.03
C GLU A 117 4.97 -5.24 -7.07
N GLU A 118 4.79 -5.87 -8.23
CA GLU A 118 5.75 -5.78 -9.33
C GLU A 118 5.92 -4.34 -9.82
N GLU A 119 4.84 -3.57 -9.93
CA GLU A 119 4.90 -2.17 -10.35
C GLU A 119 5.54 -1.24 -9.31
N VAL A 120 5.31 -1.49 -8.03
CA VAL A 120 5.76 -0.62 -6.94
C VAL A 120 7.19 -0.98 -6.52
N PHE A 121 7.49 -2.27 -6.37
CA PHE A 121 8.73 -2.72 -5.72
C PHE A 121 9.77 -3.31 -6.69
N ALA A 122 9.40 -3.75 -7.89
CA ALA A 122 10.36 -4.30 -8.86
C ALA A 122 11.14 -3.22 -9.65
N ASN A 123 10.69 -1.98 -9.62
CA ASN A 123 11.50 -0.90 -10.15
C ASN A 123 12.54 -0.53 -9.09
N GLU A 124 13.83 -0.70 -9.40
CA GLU A 124 14.89 -0.03 -8.66
C GLU A 124 14.56 1.46 -8.66
N LEU A 125 14.13 1.97 -7.52
CA LEU A 125 13.97 3.40 -7.34
C LEU A 125 15.38 3.97 -7.40
N ASP A 126 15.71 4.55 -8.52
CA ASP A 126 16.87 5.43 -8.59
C ASP A 126 16.73 6.44 -7.45
N ASP A 127 17.74 6.48 -6.58
CA ASP A 127 17.77 7.46 -5.49
C ASP A 127 17.51 8.84 -6.08
N PHE A 128 16.35 9.40 -5.74
CA PHE A 128 15.90 10.69 -6.24
C PHE A 128 16.94 11.80 -5.98
N PHE A 129 17.75 11.63 -4.95
CA PHE A 129 18.82 12.56 -4.58
C PHE A 129 20.16 12.27 -5.26
N ALA A 130 20.40 11.02 -5.67
CA ALA A 130 21.66 10.59 -6.26
C ALA A 130 21.64 10.54 -7.81
N LYS A 131 20.47 10.31 -8.42
CA LYS A 131 20.32 10.24 -9.88
C LYS A 131 19.10 11.04 -10.33
N ARG A 132 19.29 11.83 -11.38
CA ARG A 132 18.17 12.48 -12.06
C ARG A 132 17.28 11.39 -12.68
N PRO A 133 15.98 11.33 -12.37
CA PRO A 133 15.08 10.30 -12.92
C PRO A 133 15.11 10.37 -14.45
N THR A 134 15.69 9.36 -15.09
CA THR A 134 15.77 9.30 -16.57
C THR A 134 14.44 8.94 -17.21
N ALA A 135 13.46 8.50 -16.42
CA ALA A 135 12.09 8.27 -16.85
C ALA A 135 11.28 9.57 -17.07
N TYR A 136 11.85 10.72 -16.76
CA TYR A 136 11.29 12.01 -17.15
C TYR A 136 11.59 12.22 -18.65
N THR A 137 10.78 11.64 -19.50
CA THR A 137 10.76 12.06 -20.90
C THR A 137 10.32 13.52 -20.91
N LYS A 138 11.27 14.41 -21.22
CA LYS A 138 10.94 15.76 -21.64
C LYS A 138 9.89 15.64 -22.75
N HIS A 139 8.70 16.13 -22.53
CA HIS A 139 7.85 16.49 -23.64
C HIS A 139 8.59 17.62 -24.37
N ASP A 140 9.20 17.30 -25.49
CA ASP A 140 9.84 18.30 -26.37
C ASP A 140 8.80 19.21 -27.06
N LYS A 141 7.51 19.01 -26.79
CA LYS A 141 6.44 19.90 -27.23
C LYS A 141 5.96 20.72 -26.04
N SER A 142 6.11 22.02 -26.13
CA SER A 142 5.33 22.94 -25.31
C SER A 142 3.85 22.68 -25.53
N ILE A 143 3.10 22.42 -24.47
CA ILE A 143 1.63 22.35 -24.53
C ILE A 143 1.17 23.77 -24.91
N THR A 144 0.52 23.88 -26.05
CA THR A 144 -0.13 25.12 -26.50
C THR A 144 -1.59 25.13 -26.06
N GLU A 145 -2.25 26.32 -26.11
CA GLU A 145 -3.68 26.43 -25.81
C GLU A 145 -4.54 25.47 -26.67
N ASP A 146 -4.14 25.18 -27.89
CA ASP A 146 -4.82 24.28 -28.82
C ASP A 146 -4.72 22.78 -28.41
N ASP A 147 -3.84 22.43 -27.47
CA ASP A 147 -3.68 21.07 -26.93
C ASP A 147 -4.57 20.85 -25.68
N LEU A 148 -5.28 21.87 -25.19
CA LEU A 148 -6.05 21.84 -23.95
C LEU A 148 -7.57 21.79 -24.14
N PHE A 149 -8.08 21.95 -25.40
CA PHE A 149 -9.51 21.94 -25.72
C PHE A 149 -9.83 21.15 -26.99
#